data_a5cd477ea9049217dbce2eee38ee7a41
#
_entry.id   a5cd477ea9049217dbce2eee38ee7a41
#
_cell.length_a   1.000
_cell.length_b   1.000
_cell.length_c   1.000
_cell.angle_alpha   90.00
_cell.angle_beta   90.00
_cell.angle_gamma   90.00
#
_symmetry.space_group_name_H-M   'P 1'
#
loop_
_entity.id
_entity.type
_entity.pdbx_description
1 polymer ?
#
loop_
_entity_poly.entity_id
_entity_poly.type
_entity_poly.pdbx_seq_one_letter_code
_entity_poly.pdbx_strand_id
1 'polypeptide(L)'
;MDLSIVISLYNEEESLRELNTWISDTFSKESYDYEVIYINDGSTDNSWEVIKEMAEHDNHIRAISFRRNYGKSAALFAGFEAATGKY
;
A
#
# COMPACT_ATOMS: atom_id res chain seq x y z
N MET A 1 -7.77 -4.76 -14.11
CA MET A 1 -7.53 -3.82 -13.01
C MET A 1 -7.68 -2.40 -13.54
N ASP A 2 -8.56 -1.60 -12.95
CA ASP A 2 -8.83 -0.24 -13.43
C ASP A 2 -7.93 0.81 -12.81
N LEU A 3 -7.62 0.66 -11.52
CA LEU A 3 -6.90 1.66 -10.74
C LEU A 3 -5.88 1.01 -9.83
N SER A 4 -4.68 1.55 -9.82
CA SER A 4 -3.65 1.16 -8.86
C SER A 4 -3.28 2.37 -8.00
N ILE A 5 -3.36 2.20 -6.68
CA ILE A 5 -2.97 3.22 -5.71
C ILE A 5 -1.65 2.78 -5.11
N VAL A 6 -0.61 3.59 -5.29
CA VAL A 6 0.74 3.26 -4.81
C VAL A 6 1.06 4.16 -3.62
N ILE A 7 1.36 3.54 -2.48
CA ILE A 7 1.64 4.26 -1.24
C ILE A 7 2.99 3.78 -0.68
N SER A 8 3.97 4.68 -0.68
CA SER A 8 5.23 4.42 -0.01
C SER A 8 5.17 4.94 1.42
N LEU A 9 5.76 4.22 2.36
CA LEU A 9 5.72 4.60 3.77
C LEU A 9 7.00 4.22 4.50
N TYR A 10 7.24 4.95 5.57
CA TYR A 10 8.34 4.69 6.50
C TYR A 10 7.88 5.09 7.89
N ASN A 11 7.82 4.10 8.81
CA ASN A 11 7.42 4.33 10.22
C ASN A 11 6.06 5.03 10.37
N GLU A 12 5.01 4.44 9.77
CA GLU A 12 3.66 4.99 9.79
C GLU A 12 2.64 4.03 10.42
N GLU A 13 3.06 3.18 11.37
CA GLU A 13 2.19 2.16 11.93
C GLU A 13 0.89 2.70 12.52
N GLU A 14 0.93 3.90 13.09
CA GLU A 14 -0.24 4.49 13.75
C GLU A 14 -1.33 4.95 12.78
N SER A 15 -0.95 5.35 11.56
CA SER A 15 -1.89 5.93 10.60
C SER A 15 -2.35 4.96 9.52
N LEU A 16 -1.71 3.80 9.36
CA LEU A 16 -1.96 2.89 8.25
C LEU A 16 -3.40 2.36 8.23
N ARG A 17 -3.94 1.93 9.37
CA ARG A 17 -5.28 1.35 9.43
C ARG A 17 -6.34 2.38 9.07
N GLU A 18 -6.20 3.59 9.58
CA GLU A 18 -7.12 4.68 9.27
C GLU A 18 -7.08 5.05 7.79
N LEU A 19 -5.88 5.13 7.22
CA LEU A 19 -5.70 5.40 5.80
C LEU A 19 -6.36 4.31 4.95
N ASN A 20 -6.15 3.05 5.29
CA ASN A 20 -6.72 1.96 4.53
C ASN A 20 -8.25 1.94 4.62
N THR A 21 -8.80 2.25 5.79
CA THR A 21 -10.25 2.37 5.96
C THR A 21 -10.81 3.47 5.07
N TRP A 22 -10.14 4.62 5.01
CA TRP A 22 -10.56 5.72 4.16
C TRP A 22 -10.55 5.34 2.67
N ILE A 23 -9.50 4.67 2.22
CA ILE A 23 -9.37 4.20 0.83
C ILE A 23 -10.48 3.19 0.52
N SER A 24 -10.68 2.22 1.39
CA SER A 24 -11.70 1.20 1.22
C SER A 24 -13.09 1.80 1.12
N ASP A 25 -13.41 2.72 2.03
CA ASP A 25 -14.73 3.39 2.02
C ASP A 25 -14.92 4.22 0.76
N THR A 26 -13.87 4.87 0.28
CA THR A 26 -13.94 5.72 -0.89
C THR A 26 -14.15 4.92 -2.17
N PHE A 27 -13.37 3.86 -2.37
CA PHE A 27 -13.34 3.13 -3.64
C PHE A 27 -14.30 1.95 -3.69
N SER A 28 -14.76 1.42 -2.55
CA SER A 28 -15.76 0.36 -2.54
C SER A 28 -17.14 0.84 -3.01
N LYS A 29 -17.39 2.14 -2.98
CA LYS A 29 -18.65 2.75 -3.45
C LYS A 29 -18.65 2.92 -4.97
N GLU A 30 -17.52 2.84 -5.60
CA GLU A 30 -17.37 2.99 -7.03
C GLU A 30 -17.38 1.62 -7.69
N SER A 31 -17.65 1.59 -8.99
CA SER A 31 -17.64 0.35 -9.75
C SER A 31 -16.26 0.01 -10.29
N TYR A 32 -15.20 0.61 -9.75
CA TYR A 32 -13.82 0.34 -10.15
C TYR A 32 -13.31 -0.94 -9.53
N ASP A 33 -12.55 -1.65 -10.32
CA ASP A 33 -11.69 -2.71 -9.83
C ASP A 33 -10.34 -2.07 -9.48
N TYR A 34 -9.94 -2.10 -8.21
CA TYR A 34 -8.76 -1.38 -7.73
C TYR A 34 -7.83 -2.25 -6.90
N GLU A 35 -6.57 -1.84 -6.84
CA GLU A 35 -5.58 -2.41 -5.94
C GLU A 35 -4.88 -1.29 -5.19
N VAL A 36 -4.41 -1.61 -3.98
CA VAL A 36 -3.57 -0.71 -3.19
C VAL A 36 -2.23 -1.40 -2.98
N ILE A 37 -1.15 -0.75 -3.38
CA ILE A 37 0.20 -1.30 -3.25
C ILE A 37 0.92 -0.50 -2.18
N TYR A 38 1.08 -1.10 -1.00
CA TYR A 38 1.85 -0.50 0.09
C TYR A 38 3.32 -0.91 -0.06
N ILE A 39 4.21 0.07 -0.11
CA ILE A 39 5.64 -0.17 -0.15
C ILE A 39 6.23 0.26 1.20
N ASN A 40 6.64 -0.73 2.00
CA ASN A 40 7.32 -0.49 3.26
C ASN A 40 8.80 -0.22 2.95
N ASP A 41 9.21 1.04 3.09
CA ASP A 41 10.56 1.48 2.76
C ASP A 41 11.50 1.33 3.96
N GLY A 42 11.63 0.08 4.44
CA GLY A 42 12.57 -0.26 5.49
C GLY A 42 12.19 0.24 6.88
N SER A 43 10.88 0.29 7.21
CA SER A 43 10.42 0.75 8.52
C SER A 43 11.05 -0.04 9.66
N THR A 44 11.34 0.66 10.76
CA THR A 44 11.89 0.07 11.98
C THR A 44 10.81 -0.16 13.06
N ASP A 45 9.60 0.33 12.83
CA ASP A 45 8.45 0.10 13.71
C ASP A 45 7.64 -1.12 13.23
N ASN A 46 6.39 -1.23 13.66
CA ASN A 46 5.51 -2.33 13.28
C ASN A 46 4.71 -2.09 11.99
N SER A 47 5.11 -1.14 11.16
CA SER A 47 4.41 -0.84 9.92
C SER A 47 4.23 -2.08 9.03
N TRP A 48 5.27 -2.88 8.88
CA TRP A 48 5.19 -4.08 8.03
C TRP A 48 4.19 -5.09 8.56
N GLU A 49 4.16 -5.30 9.88
CA GLU A 49 3.19 -6.20 10.51
C GLU A 49 1.76 -5.72 10.31
N VAL A 50 1.54 -4.40 10.41
CA VAL A 50 0.21 -3.81 10.16
C VAL A 50 -0.21 -4.03 8.71
N ILE A 51 0.69 -3.82 7.76
CA ILE A 51 0.40 -4.03 6.33
C ILE A 51 0.04 -5.50 6.07
N LYS A 52 0.80 -6.44 6.60
CA LYS A 52 0.53 -7.87 6.43
C LYS A 52 -0.83 -8.25 6.99
N GLU A 53 -1.17 -7.73 8.16
CA GLU A 53 -2.47 -8.00 8.77
C GLU A 53 -3.60 -7.43 7.92
N MET A 54 -3.47 -6.21 7.44
CA MET A 54 -4.48 -5.61 6.56
C MET A 54 -4.66 -6.43 5.28
N ALA A 55 -3.56 -6.91 4.70
CA ALA A 55 -3.62 -7.70 3.46
C ALA A 55 -4.32 -9.05 3.66
N GLU A 56 -4.27 -9.63 4.85
CA GLU A 56 -4.99 -10.85 5.17
C GLU A 56 -6.52 -10.66 5.14
N HIS A 57 -6.98 -9.44 5.40
CA HIS A 57 -8.40 -9.13 5.50
C HIS A 57 -8.94 -8.33 4.31
N ASP A 58 -8.09 -7.91 3.37
CA ASP A 58 -8.50 -7.10 2.24
C ASP A 58 -7.77 -7.55 0.97
N ASN A 59 -8.51 -8.16 0.06
CA ASN A 59 -7.98 -8.70 -1.20
C ASN A 59 -7.43 -7.63 -2.14
N HIS A 60 -7.73 -6.37 -1.91
CA HIS A 60 -7.25 -5.27 -2.74
C HIS A 60 -5.80 -4.90 -2.44
N ILE A 61 -5.28 -5.36 -1.29
CA ILE A 61 -3.96 -4.95 -0.81
C ILE A 61 -2.87 -5.85 -1.36
N ARG A 62 -1.83 -5.22 -1.91
CA ARG A 62 -0.55 -5.85 -2.22
C ARG A 62 0.53 -5.15 -1.42
N ALA A 63 1.58 -5.87 -1.06
CA ALA A 63 2.60 -5.32 -0.18
C ALA A 63 3.99 -5.67 -0.67
N ILE A 64 4.89 -4.69 -0.61
CA ILE A 64 6.30 -4.85 -0.94
C ILE A 64 7.09 -4.29 0.25
N SER A 65 8.11 -5.00 0.69
CA SER A 65 8.95 -4.55 1.80
C SER A 65 10.41 -4.50 1.38
N PHE A 66 11.05 -3.38 1.67
CA PHE A 66 12.50 -3.24 1.52
C PHE A 66 13.18 -3.56 2.85
N ARG A 67 14.37 -4.12 2.78
CA ARG A 67 15.16 -4.46 3.98
C ARG A 67 15.65 -3.23 4.74
N ARG A 68 15.81 -2.10 4.03
CA ARG A 68 16.27 -0.84 4.60
C ARG A 68 15.64 0.30 3.82
N ASN A 69 15.77 1.51 4.36
CA ASN A 69 15.26 2.70 3.70
C ASN A 69 16.10 3.03 2.46
N TYR A 70 15.46 3.05 1.30
CA TYR A 70 16.08 3.42 0.02
C TYR A 70 15.59 4.78 -0.49
N GLY A 71 14.60 5.35 0.19
CA GLY A 71 14.03 6.62 -0.19
C GLY A 71 12.73 6.49 -0.96
N LYS A 72 11.95 7.55 -0.91
CA LYS A 72 10.59 7.59 -1.49
C LYS A 72 10.59 7.31 -2.99
N SER A 73 11.56 7.84 -3.73
CA SER A 73 11.61 7.66 -5.19
C SER A 73 11.79 6.20 -5.58
N ALA A 74 12.67 5.48 -4.88
CA ALA A 74 12.88 4.05 -5.14
C ALA A 74 11.62 3.24 -4.79
N ALA A 75 10.96 3.58 -3.67
CA ALA A 75 9.73 2.91 -3.26
C ALA A 75 8.62 3.12 -4.27
N LEU A 76 8.42 4.33 -4.74
CA LEU A 76 7.39 4.63 -5.74
C LEU A 76 7.67 3.93 -7.07
N PHE A 77 8.93 3.88 -7.48
CA PHE A 77 9.32 3.17 -8.70
C PHE A 77 8.95 1.68 -8.61
N ALA A 78 9.26 1.03 -7.49
CA ALA A 78 8.91 -0.37 -7.27
C ALA A 78 7.39 -0.57 -7.33
N GLY A 79 6.63 0.34 -6.73
CA GLY A 79 5.17 0.29 -6.77
C GLY A 79 4.62 0.44 -8.17
N PHE A 80 5.14 1.38 -8.94
CA PHE A 80 4.70 1.58 -10.31
C PHE A 80 5.02 0.39 -11.21
N GLU A 81 6.15 -0.26 -11.01
CA GLU A 81 6.48 -1.48 -11.76
C GLU A 81 5.53 -2.62 -11.41
N ALA A 82 5.09 -2.72 -10.16
CA ALA A 82 4.18 -3.76 -9.72
C ALA A 82 2.72 -3.49 -10.10
N ALA A 83 2.38 -2.24 -10.41
CA ALA A 83 1.00 -1.83 -10.68
C ALA A 83 0.48 -2.45 -11.97
N THR A 84 -0.80 -2.89 -11.93
CA THR A 84 -1.47 -3.49 -13.08
C THR A 84 -2.67 -2.66 -13.56
N GLY A 85 -3.00 -1.58 -12.84
CA GLY A 85 -4.10 -0.70 -13.20
C GLY A 85 -3.77 0.17 -14.41
N LYS A 86 -4.82 0.67 -15.04
CA LYS A 86 -4.69 1.64 -16.14
C LYS A 86 -4.32 3.03 -15.62
N TYR A 87 -4.64 3.27 -14.38
CA TYR A 87 -4.43 4.56 -13.73
C TYR A 87 -3.77 4.38 -12.38
#